data_362ec61ec204498e75751db74f8abe85
#
_entry.id   362ec61ec204498e75751db74f8abe85
#
_cell.length_a   1.000
_cell.length_b   1.000
_cell.length_c   1.000
_cell.angle_alpha   90.00
_cell.angle_beta   90.00
_cell.angle_gamma   90.00
#
_symmetry.space_group_name_H-M   'P 1'
#
loop_
_entity.id
_entity.type
_entity.pdbx_description
1 polymer ?
#
loop_
_entity_poly.entity_id
_entity_poly.type
_entity_poly.pdbx_seq_one_letter_code
_entity_poly.pdbx_strand_id
1 'polypeptide(L)' 'SAYVEKVIKDTDDTLTRSVNDIRTLRQSIHDALNLGDEPRPDFE' A
#
# COMPACT_ATOMS: atom_id res chain seq x y z
N SER A 1 -15.38 -21.89 16.04
CA SER A 1 -15.61 -21.29 17.34
C SER A 1 -15.47 -19.78 17.21
N ALA A 2 -16.07 -19.11 18.18
CA ALA A 2 -16.05 -17.65 18.15
C ALA A 2 -14.63 -17.12 18.25
N TYR A 3 -13.81 -17.80 19.01
CA TYR A 3 -12.42 -17.36 19.15
C TYR A 3 -11.66 -17.47 17.84
N VAL A 4 -11.83 -18.60 17.18
CA VAL A 4 -11.11 -18.82 15.93
C VAL A 4 -11.58 -17.82 14.88
N GLU A 5 -12.88 -17.57 14.83
CA GLU A 5 -13.41 -16.63 13.87
C GLU A 5 -12.89 -15.23 14.12
N LYS A 6 -12.75 -14.86 15.39
CA LYS A 6 -12.24 -13.56 15.71
C LYS A 6 -10.79 -13.42 15.28
N VAL A 7 -10.00 -14.47 15.50
CA VAL A 7 -8.60 -14.43 15.13
C VAL A 7 -8.46 -14.30 13.62
N ILE A 8 -9.28 -15.04 12.89
CA ILE A 8 -9.24 -14.98 11.44
C ILE A 8 -9.61 -13.58 10.95
N LYS A 9 -10.66 -13.01 11.54
CA LYS A 9 -11.08 -11.69 11.13
C LYS A 9 -10.02 -10.65 11.46
N ASP A 10 -9.42 -10.74 12.64
CA ASP A 10 -8.40 -9.79 13.03
C ASP A 10 -7.20 -9.88 12.09
N THR A 11 -6.84 -11.09 11.72
CA THR A 11 -5.72 -11.29 10.81
C THR A 11 -6.04 -10.70 9.45
N ASP A 12 -7.24 -10.95 8.97
CA ASP A 12 -7.67 -10.44 7.69
C ASP A 12 -7.66 -8.91 7.70
N ASP A 13 -8.16 -8.31 8.75
CA ASP A 13 -8.19 -6.85 8.88
C ASP A 13 -6.77 -6.29 8.87
N THR A 14 -5.87 -6.97 9.56
CA THR A 14 -4.49 -6.52 9.62
C THR A 14 -3.83 -6.59 8.26
N LEU A 15 -4.05 -7.68 7.54
CA LEU A 15 -3.47 -7.81 6.21
C LEU A 15 -4.04 -6.77 5.26
N THR A 16 -5.34 -6.53 5.35
CA THR A 16 -5.96 -5.54 4.49
C THR A 16 -5.39 -4.16 4.77
N ARG A 17 -5.19 -3.85 6.03
CA ARG A 17 -4.62 -2.55 6.39
C ARG A 17 -3.19 -2.44 5.87
N SER A 18 -2.43 -3.52 5.97
CA SER A 18 -1.05 -3.51 5.50
C SER A 18 -0.99 -3.26 3.99
N VAL A 19 -1.87 -3.91 3.25
CA VAL A 19 -1.90 -3.71 1.81
C VAL A 19 -2.27 -2.27 1.49
N ASN A 20 -3.24 -1.71 2.20
CA ASN A 20 -3.65 -0.34 1.98
C ASN A 20 -2.53 0.63 2.30
N ASP A 21 -1.77 0.35 3.35
CA ASP A 21 -0.64 1.19 3.72
C ASP A 21 0.41 1.18 2.63
N ILE A 22 0.66 0.01 2.06
CA ILE A 22 1.63 -0.10 0.98
C ILE A 22 1.17 0.68 -0.23
N ARG A 23 -0.11 0.61 -0.53
CA ARG A 23 -0.65 1.35 -1.66
C ARG A 23 -0.53 2.84 -1.46
N THR A 24 -0.80 3.29 -0.24
CA THR A 24 -0.69 4.70 0.07
C THR A 24 0.75 5.17 -0.05
N LEU A 25 1.67 4.34 0.45
CA LEU A 25 3.08 4.68 0.36
C LEU A 25 3.52 4.75 -1.09
N ARG A 26 3.10 3.79 -1.88
CA ARG A 26 3.48 3.78 -3.27
C ARG A 26 2.96 5.02 -3.99
N GLN A 27 1.72 5.40 -3.68
CA GLN A 27 1.15 6.58 -4.29
C GLN A 27 1.93 7.83 -3.90
N SER A 28 2.32 7.90 -2.63
CA SER A 28 3.09 9.03 -2.15
C SER A 28 4.43 9.14 -2.86
N ILE A 29 5.06 8.00 -3.09
CA ILE A 29 6.33 7.98 -3.78
C ILE A 29 6.15 8.45 -5.21
N HIS A 30 5.11 7.97 -5.86
CA HIS A 30 4.83 8.37 -7.22
C HIS A 30 4.57 9.86 -7.31
N ASP A 31 3.80 10.37 -6.38
CA ASP A 31 3.48 11.79 -6.38
C ASP A 31 4.73 12.61 -6.17
N ALA A 32 5.59 12.17 -5.28
CA ALA A 32 6.81 12.90 -5.01
C ALA A 32 7.72 12.91 -6.23
N LEU A 33 7.81 11.77 -6.88
CA LEU A 33 8.65 11.69 -8.05
C LEU A 33 8.11 12.54 -9.18
N ASN A 34 6.82 12.52 -9.36
CA ASN A 34 6.24 13.31 -10.42
C ASN A 34 6.35 14.79 -10.16
N LEU A 35 6.25 15.16 -8.88
CA LEU A 35 6.31 16.51 -8.59
C LEU A 35 7.66 17.06 -8.79
N GLY A 36 8.64 16.40 -8.33
CA GLY A 36 9.95 16.88 -8.45
C GLY A 36 10.66 16.49 -9.65
N ASP A 37 10.02 15.74 -10.53
CA ASP A 37 10.75 15.18 -11.57
C ASP A 37 10.65 15.86 -12.74
N GLU A 38 11.58 15.87 -13.56
CA GLU A 38 11.45 16.35 -14.78
C GLU A 38 11.28 15.26 -15.64
N PRO A 39 10.97 15.46 -16.77
CA PRO A 39 10.71 14.45 -17.71
C PRO A 39 11.86 13.58 -17.79
N ARG A 40 11.68 12.36 -17.52
CA ARG A 40 12.68 11.49 -17.64
C ARG A 40 13.03 11.19 -18.94
N PRO A 41 14.16 10.90 -19.23
CA PRO A 41 14.54 10.47 -20.53
C PRO A 41 13.93 9.18 -20.71
N ASP A 42 13.51 8.90 -21.73
CA ASP A 42 12.95 7.75 -22.00
C ASP A 42 13.85 6.85 -22.32
N PHE A 43 14.30 6.11 -21.76
CA PHE A 43 15.10 5.19 -22.17
C PHE A 43 14.53 4.31 -22.84
N GLU A 44 14.03 4.10 -23.06
CA GLU A 44 13.66 3.24 -23.70
C GLU A 44 13.45 2.99 -24.12
#